data_2b8ffc78d43c7f05700529b15fe292cb
#
_entry.id   2b8ffc78d43c7f05700529b15fe292cb
#
_cell.length_a   1.000
_cell.length_b   1.000
_cell.length_c   1.000
_cell.angle_alpha   90.00
_cell.angle_beta   90.00
_cell.angle_gamma   90.00
#
_symmetry.space_group_name_H-M   'P 1'
#
loop_
_entity.id
_entity.type
_entity.pdbx_description
1 polymer ?
#
loop_
_entity_poly.entity_id
_entity_poly.type
_entity_poly.pdbx_seq_one_letter_code
_entity_poly.pdbx_strand_id
1 'polypeptide(L)'
;RFPEWLRKQAARGPQVIFVSAEWPTVRQMQWRLLLQARAIENQAFVVAVNRVGSDPDNQFGGQSLVIDPLGQIVAIGGAHAQLITAELDLTQVDQVRGQIPVFEDRRPELY
;
A
#
# COMPACT_ATOMS: atom_id res chain seq x y z
N ARG A 1 4.54 -9.25 -2.90
CA ARG A 1 3.67 -10.12 -3.71
C ARG A 1 2.85 -11.11 -2.89
N PHE A 2 3.17 -11.36 -1.66
CA PHE A 2 2.53 -12.37 -0.82
C PHE A 2 1.37 -11.74 -0.02
N PRO A 3 0.13 -11.83 -0.51
CA PRO A 3 -1.02 -11.20 0.15
C PRO A 3 -1.33 -11.80 1.52
N GLU A 4 -1.03 -13.08 1.71
CA GLU A 4 -1.34 -13.83 2.92
C GLU A 4 -0.64 -13.25 4.14
N TRP A 5 0.66 -12.91 3.99
CA TRP A 5 1.43 -12.32 5.08
C TRP A 5 0.88 -10.95 5.48
N LEU A 6 0.58 -10.12 4.49
CA LEU A 6 0.07 -8.77 4.73
C LEU A 6 -1.34 -8.83 5.32
N ARG A 7 -2.21 -9.71 4.81
CA ARG A 7 -3.54 -9.95 5.38
C ARG A 7 -3.48 -10.40 6.84
N LYS A 8 -2.53 -11.27 7.19
CA LYS A 8 -2.33 -11.70 8.58
C LYS A 8 -1.98 -10.54 9.51
N GLN A 9 -1.18 -9.57 9.04
CA GLN A 9 -0.88 -8.36 9.82
C GLN A 9 -2.10 -7.43 9.88
N ALA A 10 -2.77 -7.24 8.75
CA ALA A 10 -3.95 -6.37 8.64
C ALA A 10 -5.13 -6.84 9.51
N ALA A 11 -5.27 -8.14 9.73
CA ALA A 11 -6.28 -8.70 10.62
C ALA A 11 -6.11 -8.28 12.10
N ARG A 12 -4.99 -7.66 12.46
CA ARG A 12 -4.74 -7.08 13.78
C ARG A 12 -5.26 -5.64 13.93
N GLY A 13 -5.86 -5.08 12.88
CA GLY A 13 -6.51 -3.78 12.89
C GLY A 13 -5.64 -2.55 12.64
N PRO A 14 -4.44 -2.61 12.00
CA PRO A 14 -3.67 -1.41 11.71
C PRO A 14 -4.48 -0.46 10.82
N GLN A 15 -4.29 0.82 11.05
CA GLN A 15 -4.89 1.87 10.20
C GLN A 15 -3.96 2.28 9.07
N VAL A 16 -2.65 2.08 9.23
CA VAL A 16 -1.62 2.42 8.25
C VAL A 16 -0.66 1.25 8.07
N ILE A 17 -0.37 0.91 6.82
CA ILE A 17 0.58 -0.13 6.43
C ILE A 17 1.76 0.55 5.76
N PHE A 18 2.96 0.37 6.33
CA PHE A 18 4.20 0.89 5.76
C PHE A 18 4.89 -0.20 4.93
N VAL A 19 5.33 0.17 3.73
CA VAL A 19 6.05 -0.71 2.80
C VAL A 19 7.32 -0.01 2.34
N SER A 20 8.48 -0.61 2.56
CA SER A 20 9.74 -0.16 1.98
C SER A 20 10.25 -1.21 0.97
N ALA A 21 10.76 -0.75 -0.18
CA ALA A 21 11.15 -1.66 -1.25
C ALA A 21 12.27 -1.11 -2.15
N GLU A 22 12.92 -2.04 -2.82
CA GLU A 22 13.77 -1.85 -3.98
C GLU A 22 13.07 -2.45 -5.22
N TRP A 23 11.98 -1.79 -5.65
CA TRP A 23 11.14 -2.31 -6.74
C TRP A 23 11.61 -1.77 -8.09
N PRO A 24 12.05 -2.63 -9.03
CA PRO A 24 12.64 -2.18 -10.28
C PRO A 24 11.62 -1.60 -11.26
N THR A 25 12.08 -0.67 -12.07
CA THR A 25 11.28 0.10 -13.04
C THR A 25 10.51 -0.80 -14.02
N VAL A 26 11.09 -1.92 -14.45
CA VAL A 26 10.44 -2.86 -15.37
C VAL A 26 9.14 -3.46 -14.83
N ARG A 27 8.89 -3.35 -13.53
CA ARG A 27 7.67 -3.81 -12.86
C ARG A 27 6.93 -2.69 -12.13
N GLN A 28 7.07 -1.44 -12.59
CA GLN A 28 6.48 -0.26 -11.94
C GLN A 28 4.96 -0.32 -11.92
N MET A 29 4.33 -0.84 -12.96
CA MET A 29 2.88 -1.02 -13.00
C MET A 29 2.40 -1.96 -11.88
N GLN A 30 3.09 -3.08 -11.68
CA GLN A 30 2.75 -4.03 -10.62
C GLN A 30 2.95 -3.44 -9.22
N TRP A 31 3.96 -2.59 -9.01
CA TRP A 31 4.15 -1.83 -7.78
C TRP A 31 2.89 -1.07 -7.41
N ARG A 32 2.42 -0.23 -8.31
CA ARG A 32 1.25 0.61 -8.12
C ARG A 32 -0.03 -0.21 -7.89
N LEU A 33 -0.32 -1.16 -8.79
CA LEU A 33 -1.55 -1.97 -8.72
C LEU A 33 -1.63 -2.81 -7.45
N LEU A 34 -0.52 -3.45 -7.06
CA LEU A 34 -0.49 -4.26 -5.85
C LEU A 34 -0.68 -3.43 -4.59
N LEU A 35 -0.07 -2.25 -4.50
CA LEU A 35 -0.23 -1.38 -3.33
C LEU A 35 -1.65 -0.84 -3.21
N GLN A 36 -2.29 -0.46 -4.33
CA GLN A 36 -3.70 -0.07 -4.34
C GLN A 36 -4.60 -1.23 -3.90
N ALA A 37 -4.36 -2.44 -4.40
CA ALA A 37 -5.08 -3.63 -3.96
C ALA A 37 -4.92 -3.86 -2.45
N ARG A 38 -3.69 -3.70 -1.90
CA ARG A 38 -3.44 -3.84 -0.46
C ARG A 38 -4.21 -2.83 0.38
N ALA A 39 -4.32 -1.58 -0.09
CA ALA A 39 -5.10 -0.55 0.60
C ALA A 39 -6.59 -0.91 0.62
N ILE A 40 -7.15 -1.26 -0.54
CA ILE A 40 -8.58 -1.58 -0.69
C ILE A 40 -8.97 -2.81 0.12
N GLU A 41 -8.29 -3.93 -0.10
CA GLU A 41 -8.67 -5.21 0.51
C GLU A 41 -8.45 -5.27 2.03
N ASN A 42 -7.57 -4.41 2.56
CA ASN A 42 -7.29 -4.30 3.99
C ASN A 42 -7.91 -3.07 4.64
N GLN A 43 -8.58 -2.22 3.84
CA GLN A 43 -9.28 -1.02 4.31
C GLN A 43 -8.37 -0.19 5.25
N ALA A 44 -7.16 0.10 4.77
CA ALA A 44 -6.13 0.83 5.51
C ALA A 44 -5.36 1.74 4.56
N PHE A 45 -4.77 2.80 5.10
CA PHE A 45 -3.78 3.57 4.34
C PHE A 45 -2.55 2.71 4.04
N VAL A 46 -1.97 2.93 2.87
CA VAL A 46 -0.66 2.36 2.50
C VAL A 46 0.31 3.50 2.26
N VAL A 47 1.41 3.51 3.00
CA VAL A 47 2.53 4.43 2.83
C VAL A 47 3.71 3.61 2.33
N ALA A 48 4.06 3.77 1.06
CA ALA A 48 5.05 2.94 0.41
C ALA A 48 6.23 3.76 -0.12
N VAL A 49 7.43 3.39 0.29
CA VAL A 49 8.68 4.03 -0.13
C VAL A 49 9.43 3.08 -1.05
N ASN A 50 9.76 3.55 -2.24
CA ASN A 50 10.56 2.80 -3.19
C ASN A 50 11.88 3.51 -3.49
N ARG A 51 12.93 2.72 -3.64
CA ARG A 51 14.26 3.19 -4.04
C ARG A 51 14.22 3.93 -5.38
N VAL A 52 15.09 4.93 -5.53
CA VAL A 52 15.46 5.57 -6.80
C VAL A 52 16.90 5.24 -7.17
N GLY A 53 17.28 5.51 -8.41
CA GLY A 53 18.63 5.26 -8.92
C GLY A 53 18.81 3.87 -9.48
N SER A 54 20.00 3.33 -9.44
CA SER A 54 20.35 2.04 -10.05
C SER A 54 21.36 1.26 -9.21
N ASP A 55 21.42 -0.02 -9.47
CA ASP A 55 22.55 -0.90 -9.18
C ASP A 55 23.06 -1.51 -10.51
N PRO A 56 24.08 -2.40 -10.51
CA PRO A 56 24.61 -2.96 -11.74
C PRO A 56 23.58 -3.67 -12.63
N ASP A 57 22.52 -4.24 -12.01
CA ASP A 57 21.57 -5.10 -12.69
C ASP A 57 20.18 -4.46 -12.86
N ASN A 58 19.87 -3.40 -12.11
CA ASN A 58 18.51 -2.86 -12.03
C ASN A 58 18.48 -1.34 -12.09
N GLN A 59 17.36 -0.83 -12.61
CA GLN A 59 16.94 0.56 -12.52
C GLN A 59 15.75 0.66 -11.58
N PHE A 60 15.74 1.67 -10.69
CA PHE A 60 14.66 1.90 -9.71
C PHE A 60 14.00 3.25 -9.98
N GLY A 61 12.73 3.21 -10.34
CA GLY A 61 11.96 4.37 -10.78
C GLY A 61 11.29 5.16 -9.65
N GLY A 62 11.54 4.82 -8.40
CA GLY A 62 10.88 5.49 -7.28
C GLY A 62 9.37 5.27 -7.29
N GLN A 63 8.60 6.34 -7.49
CA GLN A 63 7.15 6.36 -7.35
C GLN A 63 6.69 5.84 -5.98
N SER A 64 7.31 6.37 -4.93
CA SER A 64 6.79 6.22 -3.57
C SER A 64 5.37 6.73 -3.52
N LEU A 65 4.49 6.05 -2.79
CA LEU A 65 3.04 6.26 -2.84
C LEU A 65 2.46 6.41 -1.44
N VAL A 66 1.46 7.28 -1.33
CA VAL A 66 0.50 7.27 -0.22
C VAL A 66 -0.88 6.99 -0.82
N ILE A 67 -1.55 5.98 -0.30
CA ILE A 67 -2.82 5.47 -0.83
C ILE A 67 -3.83 5.40 0.32
N ASP A 68 -5.05 5.87 0.08
CA ASP A 68 -6.13 5.83 1.06
C ASP A 68 -6.83 4.44 1.12
N PRO A 69 -7.69 4.20 2.11
CA PRO A 69 -8.42 2.93 2.24
C PRO A 69 -9.35 2.57 1.07
N LEU A 70 -9.67 3.53 0.19
CA LEU A 70 -10.45 3.31 -1.03
C LEU A 70 -9.58 3.04 -2.26
N GLY A 71 -8.24 3.03 -2.10
CA GLY A 71 -7.30 2.80 -3.18
C GLY A 71 -6.94 4.05 -3.99
N GLN A 72 -7.35 5.24 -3.55
CA GLN A 72 -6.99 6.49 -4.21
C GLN A 72 -5.56 6.90 -3.83
N ILE A 73 -4.81 7.36 -4.81
CA ILE A 73 -3.46 7.86 -4.59
C ILE A 73 -3.56 9.29 -4.03
N VAL A 74 -3.16 9.46 -2.78
CA VAL A 74 -3.14 10.73 -2.05
C VAL A 74 -1.90 11.54 -2.38
N ALA A 75 -0.75 10.86 -2.50
CA ALA A 75 0.50 11.47 -2.90
C ALA A 75 1.37 10.47 -3.66
N ILE A 76 2.17 10.96 -4.60
CA ILE A 76 3.08 10.15 -5.40
C ILE A 76 4.39 10.90 -5.61
N GLY A 77 5.51 10.20 -5.40
CA GLY A 77 6.85 10.68 -5.73
C GLY A 77 7.21 10.45 -7.19
N GLY A 78 8.20 11.17 -7.66
CA GLY A 78 8.82 10.97 -8.97
C GLY A 78 9.94 9.93 -8.98
N ALA A 79 10.75 10.00 -10.02
CA ALA A 79 11.90 9.10 -10.24
C ALA A 79 13.20 9.61 -9.56
N HIS A 80 13.15 10.72 -8.86
CA HIS A 80 14.31 11.32 -8.20
C HIS A 80 14.15 11.27 -6.68
N ALA A 81 15.28 11.33 -5.96
CA ALA A 81 15.28 11.44 -4.51
C ALA A 81 14.55 12.71 -4.08
N GLN A 82 13.52 12.55 -3.27
CA GLN A 82 12.67 13.65 -2.78
C GLN A 82 11.95 13.24 -1.50
N LEU A 83 11.52 14.22 -0.74
CA LEU A 83 10.58 14.06 0.33
C LEU A 83 9.16 14.32 -0.19
N ILE A 84 8.23 13.41 0.04
CA ILE A 84 6.80 13.64 -0.14
C ILE A 84 6.11 13.58 1.22
N THR A 85 5.09 14.40 1.38
CA THR A 85 4.27 14.45 2.60
C THR A 85 2.80 14.29 2.25
N ALA A 86 2.06 13.69 3.13
CA ALA A 86 0.61 13.59 3.02
C ALA A 86 -0.01 13.67 4.41
N GLU A 87 -1.21 14.22 4.48
CA GLU A 87 -2.03 14.23 5.67
C GLU A 87 -3.01 13.06 5.59
N LEU A 88 -3.08 12.24 6.65
CA LEU A 88 -3.93 11.06 6.71
C LEU A 88 -5.04 11.30 7.74
N ASP A 89 -6.29 11.38 7.28
CA ASP A 89 -7.44 11.35 8.17
C ASP A 89 -7.77 9.90 8.54
N LEU A 90 -7.29 9.45 9.69
CA LEU A 90 -7.47 8.08 10.15
C LEU A 90 -8.93 7.70 10.42
N THR A 91 -9.84 8.66 10.59
CA THR A 91 -11.28 8.38 10.74
C THR A 91 -11.87 7.76 9.47
N GLN A 92 -11.25 7.98 8.31
CA GLN A 92 -11.65 7.36 7.05
C GLN A 92 -11.56 5.82 7.11
N VAL A 93 -10.60 5.28 7.86
CA VAL A 93 -10.46 3.82 8.04
C VAL A 93 -11.71 3.24 8.72
N ASP A 94 -12.14 3.87 9.81
CA ASP A 94 -13.31 3.42 10.56
C ASP A 94 -14.60 3.56 9.74
N GLN A 95 -14.72 4.64 8.96
CA GLN A 95 -15.84 4.87 8.05
C GLN A 95 -15.93 3.77 6.99
N VAL A 96 -14.82 3.46 6.31
CA VAL A 96 -14.79 2.43 5.25
C VAL A 96 -15.07 1.04 5.82
N ARG A 97 -14.50 0.70 6.98
CA ARG A 97 -14.75 -0.59 7.65
C ARG A 97 -16.19 -0.72 8.14
N GLY A 98 -16.81 0.38 8.56
CA GLY A 98 -18.22 0.40 8.97
C GLY A 98 -19.20 0.26 7.80
N GLN A 99 -18.84 0.75 6.61
CA GLN A 99 -19.65 0.62 5.41
C GLN A 99 -19.63 -0.79 4.80
N ILE A 100 -18.46 -1.42 4.79
CA ILE A 100 -18.25 -2.77 4.27
C ILE A 100 -17.40 -3.55 5.28
N PRO A 101 -18.00 -4.40 6.13
CA PRO A 101 -17.31 -5.07 7.23
C PRO A 101 -16.48 -6.28 6.73
N VAL A 102 -15.52 -6.05 5.84
CA VAL A 102 -14.73 -7.09 5.15
C VAL A 102 -14.07 -8.07 6.14
N PHE A 103 -13.55 -7.56 7.26
CA PHE A 103 -12.86 -8.43 8.23
C PHE A 103 -13.80 -9.32 9.03
N GLU A 104 -15.03 -8.86 9.27
CA GLU A 104 -16.08 -9.64 9.95
C GLU A 104 -16.67 -10.70 9.03
N ASP A 105 -16.78 -10.40 7.72
CA ASP A 105 -17.33 -11.30 6.71
C ASP A 105 -16.36 -12.41 6.29
N ARG A 106 -15.11 -12.35 6.73
CA ARG A 106 -14.11 -13.37 6.41
C ARG A 106 -14.50 -14.74 6.95
N ARG A 107 -14.15 -15.77 6.20
CA ARG A 107 -14.34 -17.19 6.56
C ARG A 107 -13.00 -17.93 6.60
N PRO A 108 -12.11 -17.60 7.55
CA PRO A 108 -10.75 -18.19 7.60
C PRO A 108 -10.76 -19.71 7.70
N GLU A 109 -11.85 -20.29 8.23
CA GLU A 109 -12.04 -21.73 8.35
C GLU A 109 -12.26 -22.43 7.00
N LEU A 110 -12.54 -21.68 5.93
CA LEU A 110 -12.81 -22.23 4.58
C LEU A 110 -11.57 -22.14 3.65
N TYR A 111 -10.51 -21.46 4.07
CA TYR A 111 -9.33 -21.26 3.22
C TYR A 111 -8.02 -21.11 4.00
#